data_a79ec55e236d6b383809e641f330788a
#
_entry.id   a79ec55e236d6b383809e641f330788a
#
_cell.length_a   1.000
_cell.length_b   1.000
_cell.length_c   1.000
_cell.angle_alpha   90.00
_cell.angle_beta   90.00
_cell.angle_gamma   90.00
#
_symmetry.space_group_name_H-M   'P 1'
#
loop_
_entity.id
_entity.type
_entity.pdbx_description
1 polymer ?
#
loop_
_entity_poly.entity_id
_entity_poly.type
_entity_poly.pdbx_seq_one_letter_code
_entity_poly.pdbx_strand_id
1 'polypeptide(L)'
;VSRGLGDVYKRQKEELVYEPARLFVRVTHIPVLECENCQIYSEEGKSTYHTVTHHFLFDRSICSPELLAYIIDMKYNNGLPLYTIEKIFQRDHAIIPRQNMSNWVIGSMKYLEPLYNLMKEDLLRMKLIHADETTTQVLNEEGKPSTSTSYMWVYRSNKHEVPIVLYDYHSTRSGAVSYTHLRAHETLAN
;
A
#
# COMPACT_ATOMS: atom_id res chain seq x y z
N VAL A 1 59.93 -25.66 12.04
CA VAL A 1 58.66 -25.75 11.31
C VAL A 1 57.62 -25.01 12.14
N SER A 2 57.36 -23.77 11.77
CA SER A 2 56.23 -22.99 12.34
C SER A 2 54.92 -23.63 11.91
N ARG A 3 54.27 -24.33 12.85
CA ARG A 3 52.88 -24.75 12.68
C ARG A 3 52.01 -23.52 12.81
N GLY A 4 51.44 -23.05 11.68
CA GLY A 4 50.43 -22.01 11.69
C GLY A 4 49.28 -22.44 12.63
N LEU A 5 49.12 -21.72 13.73
CA LEU A 5 47.93 -21.77 14.56
C LEU A 5 46.84 -21.10 13.74
N GLY A 6 45.98 -21.89 13.08
CA GLY A 6 44.73 -21.39 12.57
C GLY A 6 43.92 -20.79 13.73
N ASP A 7 43.29 -19.67 13.49
CA ASP A 7 42.38 -19.01 14.41
C ASP A 7 41.27 -19.98 14.82
N VAL A 8 41.43 -20.60 16.01
CA VAL A 8 40.39 -21.47 16.60
C VAL A 8 39.47 -20.55 17.39
N TYR A 9 38.33 -20.22 16.84
CA TYR A 9 37.26 -19.51 17.56
C TYR A 9 36.73 -20.39 18.66
N LYS A 10 37.23 -20.19 19.89
CA LYS A 10 36.84 -20.98 21.05
C LYS A 10 35.49 -20.60 21.65
N ARG A 11 34.96 -19.42 21.32
CA ARG A 11 33.65 -18.94 21.76
C ARG A 11 33.04 -18.07 20.69
N GLN A 12 31.83 -18.40 20.28
CA GLN A 12 30.95 -17.52 19.51
C GLN A 12 29.98 -16.83 20.47
N LYS A 13 29.72 -15.56 20.26
CA LYS A 13 28.69 -14.78 20.92
C LYS A 13 27.76 -14.24 19.85
N GLU A 14 26.49 -14.55 19.97
CA GLU A 14 25.44 -14.02 19.09
C GLU A 14 24.80 -12.81 19.78
N GLU A 15 24.65 -11.73 19.06
CA GLU A 15 24.01 -10.51 19.51
C GLU A 15 22.97 -10.10 18.50
N LEU A 16 21.77 -9.73 18.96
CA LEU A 16 20.76 -9.15 18.10
C LEU A 16 21.07 -7.67 17.94
N VAL A 17 21.37 -7.26 16.71
CA VAL A 17 21.66 -5.87 16.33
C VAL A 17 20.51 -5.32 15.53
N TYR A 18 20.05 -4.13 15.90
CA TYR A 18 19.03 -3.38 15.15
C TYR A 18 19.69 -2.29 14.33
N GLU A 19 19.47 -2.33 13.00
CA GLU A 19 19.80 -1.22 12.10
C GLU A 19 18.51 -0.41 11.87
N PRO A 20 18.46 0.86 12.32
CA PRO A 20 17.29 1.69 12.14
C PRO A 20 17.08 2.01 10.66
N ALA A 21 15.81 2.10 10.25
CA ALA A 21 15.44 2.58 8.93
C ALA A 21 15.93 4.02 8.73
N ARG A 22 16.32 4.35 7.50
CA ARG A 22 16.79 5.69 7.13
C ARG A 22 16.04 6.21 5.91
N LEU A 23 15.74 7.51 5.93
CA LEU A 23 15.22 8.22 4.77
C LEU A 23 16.38 8.81 3.95
N PHE A 24 16.26 8.74 2.64
CA PHE A 24 17.19 9.39 1.71
C PHE A 24 16.46 9.82 0.44
N VAL A 25 17.03 10.80 -0.24
CA VAL A 25 16.50 11.26 -1.53
C VAL A 25 17.22 10.49 -2.65
N ARG A 26 16.43 9.79 -3.47
CA ARG A 26 16.90 9.17 -4.70
C ARG A 26 16.71 10.16 -5.84
N VAL A 27 17.80 10.60 -6.45
CA VAL A 27 17.77 11.46 -7.63
C VAL A 27 17.89 10.56 -8.87
N THR A 28 16.84 10.56 -9.70
CA THR A 28 16.81 9.81 -10.96
C THR A 28 16.99 10.79 -12.11
N HIS A 29 18.08 10.64 -12.85
CA HIS A 29 18.34 11.40 -14.06
C HIS A 29 17.71 10.69 -15.25
N ILE A 30 16.77 11.37 -15.92
CA ILE A 30 16.12 10.87 -17.13
C ILE A 30 16.80 11.56 -18.31
N PRO A 31 17.58 10.85 -19.14
CA PRO A 31 18.21 11.45 -20.30
C PRO A 31 17.14 11.80 -21.35
N VAL A 32 17.24 13.00 -21.86
CA VAL A 32 16.48 13.46 -23.03
C VAL A 32 17.44 13.48 -24.21
N LEU A 33 17.18 12.68 -25.22
CA LEU A 33 18.00 12.65 -26.43
C LEU A 33 17.42 13.61 -27.45
N GLU A 34 18.26 14.41 -28.04
CA GLU A 34 17.97 15.31 -29.13
C GLU A 34 18.67 14.84 -30.41
N CYS A 35 17.94 14.78 -31.50
CA CYS A 35 18.50 14.39 -32.79
C CYS A 35 18.95 15.64 -33.56
N GLU A 36 20.26 15.83 -33.72
CA GLU A 36 20.83 16.97 -34.45
C GLU A 36 20.35 17.02 -35.92
N ASN A 37 20.20 15.86 -36.57
CA ASN A 37 19.76 15.81 -37.96
C ASN A 37 18.26 16.10 -38.11
N CYS A 38 17.43 15.78 -37.11
CA CYS A 38 16.00 16.05 -37.15
C CYS A 38 15.66 17.54 -36.94
N GLN A 39 16.52 18.30 -36.28
CA GLN A 39 16.38 19.76 -36.15
C GLN A 39 16.47 20.47 -37.51
N ILE A 40 17.23 19.90 -38.45
CA ILE A 40 17.48 20.50 -39.77
C ILE A 40 16.28 20.27 -40.71
N TYR A 41 15.49 19.23 -40.49
CA TYR A 41 14.42 18.79 -41.38
C TYR A 41 12.99 18.96 -40.86
N SER A 42 12.79 19.36 -39.59
CA SER A 42 11.45 19.59 -39.05
C SER A 42 11.11 21.08 -39.08
N GLU A 43 10.04 21.44 -39.75
CA GLU A 43 9.52 22.82 -39.83
C GLU A 43 9.18 23.39 -38.40
N GLU A 44 9.01 22.55 -37.38
CA GLU A 44 8.71 22.94 -36.01
C GLU A 44 9.91 22.95 -35.06
N GLY A 45 11.12 22.59 -35.50
CA GLY A 45 12.37 22.75 -34.74
C GLY A 45 12.47 21.99 -33.39
N LYS A 46 11.62 21.01 -33.13
CA LYS A 46 11.61 20.23 -31.88
C LYS A 46 11.55 18.74 -32.14
N SER A 47 12.70 18.09 -32.12
CA SER A 47 12.76 16.62 -32.08
C SER A 47 13.47 16.15 -30.82
N THR A 48 12.76 16.21 -29.70
CA THR A 48 13.20 15.61 -28.43
C THR A 48 12.60 14.21 -28.31
N TYR A 49 13.45 13.21 -28.11
CA TYR A 49 13.04 11.84 -27.87
C TYR A 49 13.27 11.45 -26.43
N HIS A 50 12.22 11.05 -25.72
CA HIS A 50 12.35 10.46 -24.40
C HIS A 50 12.65 8.96 -24.55
N THR A 51 13.83 8.52 -24.14
CA THR A 51 14.27 7.11 -24.30
C THR A 51 13.79 6.18 -23.21
N VAL A 52 13.39 6.69 -22.06
CA VAL A 52 12.91 5.88 -20.95
C VAL A 52 11.75 6.57 -20.28
N THR A 53 10.60 5.93 -20.31
CA THR A 53 9.44 6.36 -19.51
C THR A 53 9.61 5.83 -18.10
N HIS A 54 10.04 6.66 -17.15
CA HIS A 54 9.99 6.32 -15.75
C HIS A 54 8.55 6.45 -15.25
N HIS A 55 7.95 5.33 -14.89
CA HIS A 55 6.65 5.32 -14.22
C HIS A 55 6.85 5.59 -12.73
N PHE A 56 6.55 6.80 -12.30
CA PHE A 56 6.45 7.12 -10.88
C PHE A 56 5.12 6.60 -10.34
N LEU A 57 5.10 6.20 -9.06
CA LEU A 57 3.88 5.72 -8.40
C LEU A 57 2.76 6.77 -8.43
N PHE A 58 3.15 8.03 -8.20
CA PHE A 58 2.28 9.19 -8.30
C PHE A 58 3.00 10.30 -9.07
N ASP A 59 2.33 10.90 -10.02
CA ASP A 59 2.87 12.03 -10.78
C ASP A 59 3.16 13.21 -9.85
N ARG A 60 4.31 13.85 -10.06
CA ARG A 60 4.78 15.02 -9.30
C ARG A 60 4.82 14.81 -7.79
N SER A 61 5.06 13.60 -7.34
CA SER A 61 5.15 13.23 -5.92
C SER A 61 6.55 12.76 -5.55
N ILE A 62 6.93 13.04 -4.31
CA ILE A 62 8.17 12.51 -3.72
C ILE A 62 7.98 11.09 -3.15
N CYS A 63 6.77 10.54 -3.23
CA CYS A 63 6.43 9.25 -2.65
C CYS A 63 6.95 8.12 -3.51
N SER A 64 7.95 7.42 -3.04
CA SER A 64 8.38 6.16 -3.62
C SER A 64 7.49 4.99 -3.17
N PRO A 65 7.47 3.86 -3.89
CA PRO A 65 6.75 2.67 -3.46
C PRO A 65 7.17 2.18 -2.07
N GLU A 66 8.46 2.28 -1.75
CA GLU A 66 9.01 1.88 -0.45
C GLU A 66 8.52 2.79 0.68
N LEU A 67 8.47 4.11 0.45
CA LEU A 67 7.94 5.07 1.42
C LEU A 67 6.44 4.84 1.66
N LEU A 68 5.68 4.59 0.58
CA LEU A 68 4.26 4.28 0.71
C LEU A 68 4.03 3.00 1.51
N ALA A 69 4.76 1.92 1.19
CA ALA A 69 4.67 0.66 1.91
C ALA A 69 4.96 0.83 3.41
N TYR A 70 5.98 1.61 3.75
CA TYR A 70 6.29 1.93 5.14
C TYR A 70 5.16 2.69 5.84
N ILE A 71 4.56 3.70 5.18
CA ILE A 71 3.43 4.47 5.73
C ILE A 71 2.22 3.56 5.96
N ILE A 72 1.91 2.67 5.02
CA ILE A 72 0.81 1.71 5.12
C ILE A 72 1.06 0.74 6.28
N ASP A 73 2.26 0.18 6.39
CA ASP A 73 2.64 -0.72 7.48
C ASP A 73 2.50 -0.03 8.86
N MET A 74 3.07 1.17 9.00
CA MET A 74 2.97 1.94 10.24
C MET A 74 1.52 2.28 10.60
N LYS A 75 0.69 2.61 9.62
CA LYS A 75 -0.69 3.00 9.86
C LYS A 75 -1.59 1.81 10.19
N TYR A 76 -1.52 0.72 9.43
CA TYR A 76 -2.49 -0.36 9.50
C TYR A 76 -1.99 -1.58 10.27
N ASN A 77 -0.73 -1.93 10.15
CA ASN A 77 -0.15 -3.05 10.89
C ASN A 77 0.27 -2.62 12.31
N ASN A 78 0.89 -1.45 12.44
CA ASN A 78 1.34 -0.91 13.73
C ASN A 78 0.30 0.00 14.41
N GLY A 79 -0.84 0.29 13.76
CA GLY A 79 -1.96 1.05 14.34
C GLY A 79 -1.68 2.54 14.58
N LEU A 80 -0.64 3.12 13.96
CA LEU A 80 -0.25 4.50 14.22
C LEU A 80 -1.11 5.49 13.44
N PRO A 81 -1.62 6.56 14.08
CA PRO A 81 -2.26 7.67 13.37
C PRO A 81 -1.26 8.41 12.49
N LEU A 82 -1.70 8.95 11.35
CA LEU A 82 -0.84 9.72 10.44
C LEU A 82 -0.14 10.90 11.12
N TYR A 83 -0.77 11.51 12.14
CA TYR A 83 -0.14 12.55 12.96
C TYR A 83 1.12 12.02 13.67
N THR A 84 1.07 10.82 14.21
CA THR A 84 2.23 10.22 14.89
C THR A 84 3.34 9.90 13.88
N ILE A 85 2.97 9.39 12.70
CA ILE A 85 3.92 9.10 11.61
C ILE A 85 4.60 10.41 11.13
N GLU A 86 3.83 11.49 10.98
CA GLU A 86 4.37 12.83 10.67
C GLU A 86 5.43 13.26 11.69
N LYS A 87 5.17 13.05 12.98
CA LYS A 87 6.12 13.37 14.06
C LYS A 87 7.38 12.47 14.03
N ILE A 88 7.25 11.22 13.63
CA ILE A 88 8.39 10.32 13.44
C ILE A 88 9.27 10.87 12.32
N PHE A 89 8.71 11.20 11.15
CA PHE A 89 9.46 11.77 10.05
C PHE A 89 10.12 13.11 10.40
N GLN A 90 9.44 13.97 11.15
CA GLN A 90 10.00 15.25 11.61
C GLN A 90 11.25 15.06 12.48
N ARG A 91 11.31 14.02 13.31
CA ARG A 91 12.51 13.68 14.10
C ARG A 91 13.68 13.26 13.22
N ASP A 92 13.39 12.63 12.09
CA ASP A 92 14.37 12.25 11.09
C ASP A 92 14.63 13.36 10.05
N HIS A 93 14.27 14.62 10.41
CA HIS A 93 14.43 15.82 9.57
C HIS A 93 13.68 15.79 8.23
N ALA A 94 12.69 14.91 8.06
CA ALA A 94 11.83 14.87 6.89
C ALA A 94 10.48 15.51 7.17
N ILE A 95 10.12 16.52 6.36
CA ILE A 95 8.84 17.24 6.50
C ILE A 95 7.86 16.64 5.49
N ILE A 96 7.03 15.71 5.95
CA ILE A 96 5.98 15.06 5.16
C ILE A 96 4.63 15.35 5.82
N PRO A 97 3.82 16.27 5.29
CA PRO A 97 2.52 16.58 5.85
C PRO A 97 1.58 15.37 5.86
N ARG A 98 0.83 15.19 6.95
CA ARG A 98 -0.15 14.10 7.05
C ARG A 98 -1.19 14.09 5.92
N GLN A 99 -1.51 15.27 5.35
CA GLN A 99 -2.40 15.35 4.19
C GLN A 99 -1.83 14.64 2.97
N ASN A 100 -0.52 14.79 2.71
CA ASN A 100 0.14 14.10 1.61
C ASN A 100 0.13 12.58 1.84
N MET A 101 0.45 12.13 3.05
CA MET A 101 0.38 10.71 3.41
C MET A 101 -1.02 10.15 3.24
N SER A 102 -2.06 10.90 3.64
CA SER A 102 -3.46 10.51 3.43
C SER A 102 -3.79 10.38 1.93
N ASN A 103 -3.40 11.35 1.12
CA ASN A 103 -3.62 11.33 -0.31
C ASN A 103 -2.90 10.16 -0.98
N TRP A 104 -1.67 9.84 -0.57
CA TRP A 104 -0.91 8.70 -1.09
C TRP A 104 -1.57 7.36 -0.73
N VAL A 105 -1.99 7.21 0.52
CA VAL A 105 -2.70 6.00 0.97
C VAL A 105 -4.00 5.81 0.18
N ILE A 106 -4.82 6.86 0.05
CA ILE A 106 -6.06 6.80 -0.74
C ILE A 106 -5.75 6.51 -2.21
N GLY A 107 -4.78 7.23 -2.79
CA GLY A 107 -4.39 7.04 -4.19
C GLY A 107 -3.78 5.67 -4.50
N SER A 108 -3.30 4.94 -3.48
CA SER A 108 -2.76 3.58 -3.66
C SER A 108 -3.84 2.53 -3.89
N MET A 109 -5.10 2.81 -3.54
CA MET A 109 -6.20 1.84 -3.67
C MET A 109 -6.33 1.29 -5.09
N LYS A 110 -6.14 2.12 -6.12
CA LYS A 110 -6.17 1.68 -7.53
C LYS A 110 -5.15 0.58 -7.87
N TYR A 111 -4.04 0.52 -7.13
CA TYR A 111 -3.01 -0.53 -7.30
C TYR A 111 -3.29 -1.76 -6.47
N LEU A 112 -3.99 -1.61 -5.33
CA LEU A 112 -4.32 -2.69 -4.40
C LEU A 112 -5.66 -3.37 -4.72
N GLU A 113 -6.55 -2.69 -5.43
CA GLU A 113 -7.88 -3.20 -5.79
C GLU A 113 -7.85 -4.55 -6.53
N PRO A 114 -6.96 -4.80 -7.52
CA PRO A 114 -6.89 -6.11 -8.16
C PRO A 114 -6.53 -7.23 -7.18
N LEU A 115 -5.61 -6.95 -6.22
CA LEU A 115 -5.25 -7.91 -5.18
C LEU A 115 -6.42 -8.18 -4.23
N TYR A 116 -7.13 -7.12 -3.81
CA TYR A 116 -8.33 -7.24 -2.99
C TYR A 116 -9.38 -8.12 -3.67
N ASN A 117 -9.62 -7.91 -4.95
CA ASN A 117 -10.59 -8.69 -5.73
C ASN A 117 -10.21 -10.17 -5.82
N LEU A 118 -8.94 -10.48 -6.07
CA LEU A 118 -8.44 -11.86 -6.06
C LEU A 118 -8.61 -12.52 -4.68
N MET A 119 -8.26 -11.83 -3.60
CA MET A 119 -8.46 -12.32 -2.23
C MET A 119 -9.95 -12.58 -1.94
N LYS A 120 -10.83 -11.71 -2.44
CA LYS A 120 -12.28 -11.86 -2.31
C LYS A 120 -12.78 -13.09 -3.09
N GLU A 121 -12.32 -13.30 -4.31
CA GLU A 121 -12.65 -14.49 -5.10
C GLU A 121 -12.20 -15.77 -4.41
N ASP A 122 -10.99 -15.80 -3.88
CA ASP A 122 -10.47 -16.96 -3.16
C ASP A 122 -11.27 -17.24 -1.87
N LEU A 123 -11.62 -16.20 -1.14
CA LEU A 123 -12.47 -16.33 0.05
C LEU A 123 -13.84 -16.93 -0.31
N LEU A 124 -14.45 -16.48 -1.42
CA LEU A 124 -15.75 -16.98 -1.89
C LEU A 124 -15.76 -18.46 -2.32
N ARG A 125 -14.62 -18.98 -2.72
CA ARG A 125 -14.45 -20.41 -3.07
C ARG A 125 -14.37 -21.32 -1.84
N MET A 126 -14.22 -20.74 -0.64
CA MET A 126 -14.08 -21.50 0.60
C MET A 126 -15.42 -22.03 1.07
N LYS A 127 -15.42 -23.20 1.74
CA LYS A 127 -16.64 -23.85 2.23
C LYS A 127 -17.27 -23.12 3.42
N LEU A 128 -16.46 -22.43 4.20
CA LEU A 128 -16.89 -21.74 5.41
C LEU A 128 -16.18 -20.39 5.53
N ILE A 129 -16.97 -19.34 5.62
CA ILE A 129 -16.53 -17.97 5.83
C ILE A 129 -17.11 -17.50 7.17
N HIS A 130 -16.26 -16.95 8.02
CA HIS A 130 -16.69 -16.26 9.22
C HIS A 130 -16.95 -14.80 8.89
N ALA A 131 -18.09 -14.27 9.30
CA ALA A 131 -18.46 -12.88 9.12
C ALA A 131 -18.89 -12.28 10.46
N ASP A 132 -18.45 -11.06 10.74
CA ASP A 132 -18.83 -10.29 11.91
C ASP A 132 -18.90 -8.81 11.56
N GLU A 133 -19.69 -8.03 12.29
CA GLU A 133 -19.80 -6.60 12.06
C GLU A 133 -19.48 -5.80 13.32
N THR A 134 -18.88 -4.63 13.11
CA THR A 134 -18.68 -3.62 14.15
C THR A 134 -19.24 -2.27 13.70
N THR A 135 -19.75 -1.51 14.64
CA THR A 135 -20.26 -0.17 14.36
C THR A 135 -19.10 0.78 14.08
N THR A 136 -19.27 1.65 13.09
CA THR A 136 -18.33 2.73 12.79
C THR A 136 -19.09 4.02 12.53
N GLN A 137 -18.46 5.16 12.78
CA GLN A 137 -19.02 6.48 12.51
C GLN A 137 -18.26 7.13 11.35
N VAL A 138 -19.00 7.54 10.32
CA VAL A 138 -18.45 8.28 9.18
C VAL A 138 -19.01 9.69 9.22
N LEU A 139 -18.12 10.67 9.41
CA LEU A 139 -18.52 12.08 9.63
C LEU A 139 -19.12 12.74 8.39
N ASN A 140 -18.65 12.33 7.19
CA ASN A 140 -19.05 12.93 5.92
C ASN A 140 -19.60 11.85 4.96
N GLU A 141 -20.66 11.17 5.37
CA GLU A 141 -21.36 10.23 4.50
C GLU A 141 -22.47 10.96 3.74
N GLU A 142 -22.49 10.83 2.41
CA GLU A 142 -23.46 11.51 1.57
C GLU A 142 -24.90 11.06 1.92
N GLY A 143 -25.78 12.04 2.12
CA GLY A 143 -27.20 11.79 2.44
C GLY A 143 -27.46 11.35 3.88
N LYS A 144 -26.46 11.36 4.77
CA LYS A 144 -26.63 10.98 6.17
C LYS A 144 -26.07 12.02 7.15
N PRO A 145 -26.71 12.19 8.31
CA PRO A 145 -26.14 13.03 9.37
C PRO A 145 -24.87 12.39 9.95
N SER A 146 -23.93 13.22 10.42
CA SER A 146 -22.66 12.78 11.02
C SER A 146 -22.79 11.91 12.27
N THR A 147 -24.00 11.87 12.87
CA THR A 147 -24.35 11.03 14.03
C THR A 147 -24.86 9.65 13.65
N SER A 148 -25.04 9.36 12.34
CA SER A 148 -25.56 8.06 11.90
C SER A 148 -24.52 6.95 12.12
N THR A 149 -25.04 5.78 12.45
CA THR A 149 -24.22 4.57 12.61
C THR A 149 -24.09 3.85 11.28
N SER A 150 -22.88 3.59 10.87
CA SER A 150 -22.51 2.72 9.76
C SER A 150 -21.77 1.50 10.28
N TYR A 151 -21.44 0.56 9.42
CA TYR A 151 -20.90 -0.75 9.83
C TYR A 151 -19.66 -1.11 9.02
N MET A 152 -18.68 -1.67 9.70
CA MET A 152 -17.53 -2.32 9.11
C MET A 152 -17.70 -3.82 9.27
N TRP A 153 -17.83 -4.53 8.16
CA TRP A 153 -17.88 -5.97 8.13
C TRP A 153 -16.47 -6.54 8.01
N VAL A 154 -16.24 -7.62 8.73
CA VAL A 154 -15.03 -8.43 8.65
C VAL A 154 -15.41 -9.81 8.13
N TYR A 155 -14.74 -10.23 7.07
CA TYR A 155 -14.84 -11.59 6.54
C TYR A 155 -13.53 -12.31 6.73
N ARG A 156 -13.59 -13.52 7.23
CA ARG A 156 -12.39 -14.30 7.51
C ARG A 156 -12.54 -15.74 7.04
N SER A 157 -11.47 -16.27 6.48
CA SER A 157 -11.32 -17.70 6.17
C SER A 157 -11.28 -18.57 7.44
N ASN A 158 -11.60 -19.87 7.28
CA ASN A 158 -11.42 -20.84 8.34
C ASN A 158 -9.92 -21.03 8.66
N LYS A 159 -9.59 -21.37 9.90
CA LYS A 159 -8.21 -21.54 10.39
C LYS A 159 -7.40 -22.64 9.67
N HIS A 160 -8.09 -23.57 8.97
CA HIS A 160 -7.47 -24.68 8.22
C HIS A 160 -7.25 -24.37 6.74
N GLU A 161 -7.63 -23.18 6.29
CA GLU A 161 -7.51 -22.71 4.91
C GLU A 161 -6.46 -21.59 4.84
N VAL A 162 -6.18 -21.09 3.62
CA VAL A 162 -5.31 -19.93 3.43
C VAL A 162 -5.87 -18.75 4.24
N PRO A 163 -5.07 -18.11 5.10
CA PRO A 163 -5.56 -17.04 5.96
C PRO A 163 -5.88 -15.78 5.14
N ILE A 164 -7.15 -15.50 4.97
CA ILE A 164 -7.67 -14.29 4.32
C ILE A 164 -8.55 -13.56 5.33
N VAL A 165 -8.32 -12.24 5.46
CA VAL A 165 -9.18 -11.33 6.22
C VAL A 165 -9.49 -10.13 5.34
N LEU A 166 -10.76 -9.86 5.11
CA LEU A 166 -11.23 -8.72 4.32
C LEU A 166 -12.16 -7.85 5.17
N TYR A 167 -12.05 -6.55 4.96
CA TYR A 167 -12.92 -5.55 5.56
C TYR A 167 -13.78 -4.91 4.47
N ASP A 168 -15.07 -4.74 4.76
CA ASP A 168 -16.01 -4.10 3.84
C ASP A 168 -16.90 -3.11 4.60
N TYR A 169 -17.07 -1.93 4.03
CA TYR A 169 -17.85 -0.87 4.63
C TYR A 169 -19.29 -0.90 4.11
N HIS A 170 -20.25 -0.82 5.04
CA HIS A 170 -21.67 -0.71 4.71
C HIS A 170 -22.35 0.38 5.53
N SER A 171 -23.17 1.13 4.84
CA SER A 171 -23.97 2.19 5.46
C SER A 171 -25.14 1.68 6.31
N THR A 172 -25.47 0.38 6.21
CA THR A 172 -26.57 -0.25 6.94
C THR A 172 -26.17 -1.62 7.49
N ARG A 173 -26.85 -2.09 8.53
CA ARG A 173 -26.64 -3.43 9.12
C ARG A 173 -27.28 -4.56 8.32
N SER A 174 -27.88 -4.30 7.16
CA SER A 174 -28.63 -5.32 6.42
C SER A 174 -27.70 -6.47 5.99
N GLY A 175 -27.88 -7.64 6.57
CA GLY A 175 -27.18 -8.88 6.19
C GLY A 175 -27.44 -9.29 4.73
N ALA A 176 -28.53 -8.83 4.12
CA ALA A 176 -28.80 -9.01 2.70
C ALA A 176 -27.73 -8.32 1.83
N VAL A 177 -27.23 -7.16 2.25
CA VAL A 177 -26.16 -6.44 1.53
C VAL A 177 -24.86 -7.23 1.61
N SER A 178 -24.50 -7.75 2.77
CA SER A 178 -23.33 -8.62 2.95
C SER A 178 -23.41 -9.87 2.07
N TYR A 179 -24.61 -10.50 2.01
CA TYR A 179 -24.83 -11.72 1.23
C TYR A 179 -24.85 -11.46 -0.28
N THR A 180 -25.43 -10.34 -0.74
CA THR A 180 -25.45 -9.97 -2.16
C THR A 180 -24.07 -9.54 -2.67
N HIS A 181 -23.27 -8.85 -1.88
CA HIS A 181 -21.89 -8.52 -2.24
C HIS A 181 -20.98 -9.76 -2.33
N LEU A 182 -21.21 -10.75 -1.49
CA LEU A 182 -20.51 -12.03 -1.57
C LEU A 182 -20.98 -12.87 -2.76
N ARG A 183 -22.29 -12.87 -3.09
CA ARG A 183 -22.88 -13.68 -4.19
C ARG A 183 -22.92 -13.02 -5.56
N ALA A 184 -22.55 -11.77 -5.73
CA ALA A 184 -22.64 -11.08 -7.01
C ALA A 184 -21.89 -11.76 -8.17
N HIS A 185 -21.05 -12.75 -7.89
CA HIS A 185 -20.33 -13.55 -8.89
C HIS A 185 -20.98 -14.90 -9.22
N GLU A 186 -21.98 -15.39 -8.47
CA GLU A 186 -22.64 -16.67 -8.79
C GLU A 186 -23.63 -16.60 -9.97
N THR A 187 -24.01 -15.42 -10.41
CA THR A 187 -25.02 -15.25 -11.49
C THR A 187 -24.44 -15.21 -12.91
N LEU A 188 -23.13 -15.34 -13.09
CA LEU A 188 -22.48 -15.33 -14.41
C LEU A 188 -22.04 -16.73 -14.91
N ALA A 189 -22.37 -17.80 -14.20
CA ALA A 189 -22.00 -19.18 -14.56
C ALA A 189 -23.22 -20.11 -14.70
N ASN A 190 -24.30 -19.65 -15.34
CA ASN A 190 -25.37 -20.52 -15.87
C ASN A 190 -25.86 -19.99 -17.21
#